data_bef998a878b45cc5003a1bc399bf73b6
#
_entry.id   bef998a878b45cc5003a1bc399bf73b6
#
_cell.length_a   1.000
_cell.length_b   1.000
_cell.length_c   1.000
_cell.angle_alpha   90.00
_cell.angle_beta   90.00
_cell.angle_gamma   90.00
#
_symmetry.space_group_name_H-M   'P 1'
#
loop_
_entity.id
_entity.type
_entity.pdbx_description
1 polymer ?
#
loop_
_entity_poly.entity_id
_entity_poly.type
_entity_poly.pdbx_seq_one_letter_code
_entity_poly.pdbx_strand_id
1 'polypeptide(L)'
;MDKTYITIEEQIAQVLADISQKGFSSVQPLSIGKVETRMMQFAQVNAITLASDDLYMSAKQLQHCMRPSKAMKGLVVDDADQIDFPQNRFQMDLYYDGECFIYTDGTSKFIVHPNYKMKISRELVAQVNFITATRVKDPAEFTLPKYQKI
;
A
#
# COMPACT_ATOMS: atom_id res chain seq x y z
N MET A 1 16.55 -4.83 -23.71
CA MET A 1 16.62 -3.74 -22.74
C MET A 1 16.48 -4.29 -21.35
N ASP A 2 17.36 -3.93 -20.52
CA ASP A 2 17.39 -4.44 -19.16
C ASP A 2 16.36 -3.72 -18.27
N LYS A 3 15.48 -4.50 -17.64
CA LYS A 3 14.43 -3.95 -16.77
C LYS A 3 14.95 -3.39 -15.45
N THR A 4 16.23 -3.61 -15.11
CA THR A 4 16.82 -3.11 -13.87
C THR A 4 16.86 -1.59 -13.80
N TYR A 5 16.69 -0.89 -14.91
CA TYR A 5 16.69 0.57 -14.95
C TYR A 5 15.32 1.20 -14.73
N ILE A 6 14.26 0.38 -14.57
CA ILE A 6 12.92 0.90 -14.31
C ILE A 6 12.78 1.10 -12.81
N THR A 7 12.47 2.34 -12.39
CA THR A 7 12.25 2.66 -10.98
C THR A 7 10.92 2.09 -10.49
N ILE A 8 10.74 2.03 -9.18
CA ILE A 8 9.47 1.59 -8.58
C ILE A 8 8.34 2.53 -9.00
N GLU A 9 8.59 3.83 -9.02
CA GLU A 9 7.60 4.83 -9.46
C GLU A 9 7.18 4.60 -10.90
N GLU A 10 8.13 4.30 -11.78
CA GLU A 10 7.83 3.97 -13.18
C GLU A 10 7.03 2.69 -13.33
N GLN A 11 7.31 1.68 -12.49
CA GLN A 11 6.57 0.42 -12.50
C GLN A 11 5.12 0.64 -12.07
N ILE A 12 4.89 1.42 -11.02
CA ILE A 12 3.53 1.76 -10.57
C ILE A 12 2.81 2.56 -11.67
N ALA A 13 3.48 3.54 -12.28
CA ALA A 13 2.92 4.33 -13.36
C ALA A 13 2.53 3.45 -14.54
N GLN A 14 3.34 2.46 -14.89
CA GLN A 14 3.05 1.54 -15.98
C GLN A 14 1.82 0.69 -15.66
N VAL A 15 1.68 0.18 -14.43
CA VAL A 15 0.51 -0.59 -14.01
C VAL A 15 -0.75 0.27 -14.10
N LEU A 16 -0.69 1.51 -13.63
CA LEU A 16 -1.83 2.44 -13.71
C LEU A 16 -2.20 2.75 -15.16
N ALA A 17 -1.22 2.93 -16.04
CA ALA A 17 -1.46 3.14 -17.46
C ALA A 17 -2.13 1.92 -18.11
N ASP A 18 -1.68 0.72 -17.78
CA ASP A 18 -2.29 -0.52 -18.27
C ASP A 18 -3.75 -0.63 -17.84
N ILE A 19 -4.05 -0.33 -16.59
CA ILE A 19 -5.42 -0.35 -16.08
C ILE A 19 -6.29 0.68 -16.82
N SER A 20 -5.77 1.88 -17.03
CA SER A 20 -6.49 2.95 -17.73
C SER A 20 -6.80 2.59 -19.18
N GLN A 21 -5.86 1.94 -19.88
CA GLN A 21 -5.99 1.63 -21.30
C GLN A 21 -6.71 0.31 -21.58
N LYS A 22 -6.49 -0.71 -20.73
CA LYS A 22 -6.96 -2.07 -20.96
C LYS A 22 -7.96 -2.55 -19.92
N GLY A 23 -8.14 -1.80 -18.83
CA GLY A 23 -8.99 -2.20 -17.72
C GLY A 23 -8.35 -3.17 -16.74
N PHE A 24 -7.12 -3.63 -17.02
CA PHE A 24 -6.40 -4.56 -16.14
C PHE A 24 -4.89 -4.49 -16.39
N SER A 25 -4.13 -5.06 -15.48
CA SER A 25 -2.69 -5.31 -15.69
C SER A 25 -2.37 -6.74 -15.27
N SER A 26 -1.51 -7.38 -16.03
CA SER A 26 -1.03 -8.74 -15.74
C SER A 26 0.23 -8.74 -14.88
N VAL A 27 0.70 -7.56 -14.46
CA VAL A 27 1.90 -7.44 -13.65
C VAL A 27 1.68 -8.11 -12.29
N GLN A 28 2.65 -8.90 -11.85
CA GLN A 28 2.65 -9.51 -10.53
C GLN A 28 2.75 -8.45 -9.43
N PRO A 29 2.43 -8.78 -8.17
CA PRO A 29 2.60 -7.82 -7.08
C PRO A 29 3.98 -7.18 -7.10
N LEU A 30 4.01 -5.88 -6.92
CA LEU A 30 5.24 -5.10 -6.95
C LEU A 30 5.79 -4.92 -5.54
N SER A 31 7.06 -5.25 -5.34
CA SER A 31 7.78 -4.80 -4.15
C SER A 31 8.04 -3.29 -4.31
N ILE A 32 7.48 -2.50 -3.41
CA ILE A 32 7.65 -1.04 -3.46
C ILE A 32 8.79 -0.54 -2.60
N GLY A 33 9.47 -1.44 -1.93
CA GLY A 33 10.59 -1.12 -1.07
C GLY A 33 10.59 -1.94 0.20
N LYS A 34 11.57 -1.66 1.06
CA LYS A 34 11.73 -2.38 2.31
C LYS A 34 10.83 -1.81 3.41
N VAL A 35 10.46 -2.66 4.36
CA VAL A 35 9.84 -2.23 5.61
C VAL A 35 10.80 -1.28 6.32
N GLU A 36 10.29 -0.10 6.72
CA GLU A 36 11.16 0.84 7.43
C GLU A 36 11.46 0.39 8.85
N THR A 37 12.56 0.93 9.38
CA THR A 37 13.06 0.59 10.72
C THR A 37 12.01 0.81 11.81
N ARG A 38 11.30 1.93 11.80
CA ARG A 38 10.29 2.20 12.85
C ARG A 38 9.15 1.18 12.85
N MET A 39 8.70 0.72 11.67
CA MET A 39 7.69 -0.33 11.57
C MET A 39 8.24 -1.68 12.05
N MET A 40 9.45 -2.01 11.65
CA MET A 40 10.09 -3.26 12.01
C MET A 40 10.33 -3.36 13.52
N GLN A 41 10.81 -2.28 14.14
CA GLN A 41 11.02 -2.23 15.58
C GLN A 41 9.71 -2.34 16.35
N PHE A 42 8.68 -1.62 15.91
CA PHE A 42 7.35 -1.71 16.53
C PHE A 42 6.79 -3.13 16.45
N ALA A 43 6.94 -3.77 15.29
CA ALA A 43 6.48 -5.15 15.10
C ALA A 43 7.20 -6.11 16.03
N GLN A 44 8.51 -5.96 16.21
CA GLN A 44 9.29 -6.80 17.12
C GLN A 44 8.85 -6.65 18.57
N VAL A 45 8.68 -5.41 19.03
CA VAL A 45 8.28 -5.10 20.41
C VAL A 45 6.88 -5.63 20.72
N ASN A 46 5.99 -5.60 19.75
CA ASN A 46 4.58 -5.96 19.92
C ASN A 46 4.22 -7.35 19.39
N ALA A 47 5.23 -8.16 19.06
CA ALA A 47 5.05 -9.53 18.56
C ALA A 47 4.15 -9.62 17.32
N ILE A 48 4.29 -8.65 16.41
CA ILE A 48 3.56 -8.60 15.15
C ILE A 48 4.39 -9.32 14.10
N THR A 49 3.78 -10.29 13.40
CA THR A 49 4.47 -11.04 12.34
C THR A 49 4.43 -10.26 11.04
N LEU A 50 5.61 -9.97 10.50
CA LEU A 50 5.77 -9.46 9.13
C LEU A 50 6.11 -10.63 8.21
N ALA A 51 5.55 -10.63 7.00
CA ALA A 51 5.77 -11.72 6.05
C ALA A 51 7.22 -11.76 5.55
N SER A 52 7.82 -10.57 5.38
CA SER A 52 9.19 -10.40 4.90
C SER A 52 9.64 -8.97 5.17
N ASP A 53 10.80 -8.60 4.63
CA ASP A 53 11.31 -7.23 4.70
C ASP A 53 10.71 -6.31 3.65
N ASP A 54 9.84 -6.81 2.77
CA ASP A 54 9.31 -6.05 1.63
C ASP A 54 7.84 -5.67 1.84
N LEU A 55 7.48 -4.53 1.24
CA LEU A 55 6.10 -4.08 1.12
C LEU A 55 5.64 -4.27 -0.33
N TYR A 56 4.40 -4.72 -0.53
CA TYR A 56 3.88 -5.06 -1.85
C TYR A 56 2.59 -4.32 -2.19
N MET A 57 2.51 -3.85 -3.44
CA MET A 57 1.26 -3.41 -4.06
C MET A 57 0.91 -4.37 -5.19
N SER A 58 -0.37 -4.52 -5.51
CA SER A 58 -0.82 -5.32 -6.64
C SER A 58 -1.61 -4.47 -7.62
N ALA A 59 -1.60 -4.88 -8.90
CA ALA A 59 -2.41 -4.24 -9.94
C ALA A 59 -3.90 -4.26 -9.58
N LYS A 60 -4.36 -5.37 -9.02
CA LYS A 60 -5.77 -5.50 -8.61
C LYS A 60 -6.16 -4.46 -7.55
N GLN A 61 -5.29 -4.17 -6.59
CA GLN A 61 -5.56 -3.18 -5.56
C GLN A 61 -5.47 -1.76 -6.10
N LEU A 62 -4.53 -1.48 -6.97
CA LEU A 62 -4.45 -0.19 -7.64
C LEU A 62 -5.74 0.10 -8.41
N GLN A 63 -6.24 -0.90 -9.15
CA GLN A 63 -7.52 -0.81 -9.85
C GLN A 63 -8.69 -0.60 -8.88
N HIS A 64 -8.72 -1.35 -7.78
CA HIS A 64 -9.77 -1.26 -6.76
C HIS A 64 -9.85 0.15 -6.16
N CYS A 65 -8.72 0.78 -5.92
CA CYS A 65 -8.66 2.13 -5.35
C CYS A 65 -9.22 3.20 -6.30
N MET A 66 -9.29 2.90 -7.60
CA MET A 66 -9.74 3.82 -8.64
C MET A 66 -11.15 3.55 -9.14
N ARG A 67 -11.84 2.56 -8.61
CA ARG A 67 -13.16 2.17 -9.11
C ARG A 67 -14.23 3.27 -8.90
N PRO A 68 -15.29 3.28 -9.75
CA PRO A 68 -16.32 4.33 -9.67
C PRO A 68 -17.00 4.49 -8.31
N SER A 69 -17.20 3.38 -7.57
CA SER A 69 -17.80 3.47 -6.24
C SER A 69 -16.93 4.26 -5.25
N LYS A 70 -15.62 4.23 -5.41
CA LYS A 70 -14.69 5.05 -4.62
C LYS A 70 -14.76 6.51 -5.03
N ALA A 71 -14.86 6.78 -6.34
CA ALA A 71 -14.97 8.13 -6.87
C ALA A 71 -16.24 8.83 -6.36
N MET A 72 -17.37 8.13 -6.35
CA MET A 72 -18.64 8.66 -5.86
C MET A 72 -18.58 9.04 -4.37
N LYS A 73 -17.75 8.37 -3.60
CA LYS A 73 -17.57 8.65 -2.16
C LYS A 73 -16.44 9.63 -1.88
N GLY A 74 -15.76 10.12 -2.91
CA GLY A 74 -14.58 10.97 -2.74
C GLY A 74 -13.38 10.25 -2.11
N LEU A 75 -13.29 8.93 -2.30
CA LEU A 75 -12.28 8.09 -1.67
C LEU A 75 -11.17 7.62 -2.62
N VAL A 76 -11.17 8.14 -3.86
CA VAL A 76 -10.12 7.80 -4.83
C VAL A 76 -8.80 8.42 -4.41
N VAL A 77 -7.75 7.61 -4.40
CA VAL A 77 -6.36 8.09 -4.24
C VAL A 77 -5.81 8.37 -5.63
N ASP A 78 -5.30 9.57 -5.84
CA ASP A 78 -4.79 9.99 -7.14
C ASP A 78 -3.58 9.12 -7.56
N ASP A 79 -3.39 8.98 -8.88
CA ASP A 79 -2.26 8.24 -9.44
C ASP A 79 -0.93 8.76 -8.90
N ALA A 80 -0.77 10.09 -8.84
CA ALA A 80 0.45 10.71 -8.33
C ALA A 80 0.75 10.29 -6.90
N ASP A 81 -0.27 10.25 -6.03
CA ASP A 81 -0.10 9.84 -4.63
C ASP A 81 0.35 8.39 -4.53
N GLN A 82 -0.19 7.52 -5.39
CA GLN A 82 0.20 6.11 -5.40
C GLN A 82 1.61 5.92 -5.96
N ILE A 83 1.96 6.65 -7.01
CA ILE A 83 3.30 6.59 -7.63
C ILE A 83 4.37 7.08 -6.65
N ASP A 84 4.09 8.15 -5.92
CA ASP A 84 5.06 8.80 -5.04
C ASP A 84 5.12 8.16 -3.64
N PHE A 85 4.17 7.32 -3.27
CA PHE A 85 4.11 6.71 -1.95
C PHE A 85 5.42 6.03 -1.53
N PRO A 86 6.10 5.24 -2.38
CA PRO A 86 7.32 4.55 -1.93
C PRO A 86 8.37 5.47 -1.32
N GLN A 87 8.50 6.69 -1.83
CA GLN A 87 9.43 7.68 -1.28
C GLN A 87 8.79 8.54 -0.20
N ASN A 88 7.54 8.92 -0.37
CA ASN A 88 6.85 9.82 0.56
C ASN A 88 6.57 9.17 1.91
N ARG A 89 6.47 7.84 1.98
CA ARG A 89 6.14 7.13 3.22
C ARG A 89 7.07 7.44 4.38
N PHE A 90 8.33 7.73 4.11
CA PHE A 90 9.30 8.05 5.15
C PHE A 90 9.01 9.37 5.88
N GLN A 91 8.22 10.24 5.27
CA GLN A 91 7.81 11.52 5.82
C GLN A 91 6.36 11.51 6.34
N MET A 92 5.64 10.42 6.12
CA MET A 92 4.27 10.26 6.60
C MET A 92 4.26 9.84 8.07
N ASP A 93 3.18 10.18 8.78
CA ASP A 93 2.91 9.60 10.07
C ASP A 93 2.56 8.12 9.92
N LEU A 94 2.99 7.33 10.88
CA LEU A 94 2.74 5.90 10.92
C LEU A 94 1.98 5.53 12.17
N TYR A 95 0.89 4.78 12.01
CA TYR A 95 0.02 4.31 13.10
C TYR A 95 -0.16 2.81 13.04
N TYR A 96 -0.56 2.23 14.16
CA TYR A 96 -1.00 0.84 14.24
C TYR A 96 -2.38 0.81 14.90
N ASP A 97 -3.35 0.11 14.29
CA ASP A 97 -4.74 0.09 14.77
C ASP A 97 -5.13 -1.20 15.49
N GLY A 98 -4.17 -2.07 15.78
CA GLY A 98 -4.39 -3.39 16.34
C GLY A 98 -4.32 -4.52 15.31
N GLU A 99 -4.42 -4.20 14.04
CA GLU A 99 -4.36 -5.17 12.95
C GLU A 99 -3.40 -4.76 11.83
N CYS A 100 -3.44 -3.49 11.45
CA CYS A 100 -2.71 -2.97 10.31
C CYS A 100 -1.86 -1.77 10.70
N PHE A 101 -0.79 -1.56 9.92
CA PHE A 101 -0.03 -0.31 9.97
C PHE A 101 -0.64 0.67 8.97
N ILE A 102 -0.65 1.95 9.28
CA ILE A 102 -1.27 2.97 8.45
C ILE A 102 -0.32 4.14 8.28
N TYR A 103 0.09 4.37 7.03
CA TYR A 103 0.79 5.59 6.64
C TYR A 103 -0.23 6.64 6.23
N THR A 104 -0.09 7.86 6.73
CA THR A 104 -0.98 8.94 6.33
C THR A 104 -0.28 10.29 6.29
N ASP A 105 -0.71 11.13 5.35
CA ASP A 105 -0.35 12.55 5.28
C ASP A 105 -1.52 13.44 5.72
N GLY A 106 -2.58 12.85 6.27
CA GLY A 106 -3.80 13.56 6.67
C GLY A 106 -4.87 13.59 5.59
N THR A 107 -4.52 13.33 4.35
CA THR A 107 -5.44 13.35 3.19
C THR A 107 -5.69 11.95 2.64
N SER A 108 -4.63 11.20 2.47
CA SER A 108 -4.68 9.81 2.01
C SER A 108 -4.10 8.90 3.07
N LYS A 109 -4.53 7.65 3.09
CA LYS A 109 -3.94 6.64 3.95
C LYS A 109 -3.60 5.40 3.16
N PHE A 110 -2.45 4.83 3.47
CA PHE A 110 -1.93 3.61 2.87
C PHE A 110 -1.84 2.57 3.98
N ILE A 111 -2.65 1.54 3.86
CA ILE A 111 -2.86 0.53 4.90
C ILE A 111 -1.99 -0.66 4.59
N VAL A 112 -1.06 -0.98 5.49
CA VAL A 112 -0.19 -2.14 5.38
C VAL A 112 -0.79 -3.29 6.19
N HIS A 113 -1.22 -4.33 5.50
CA HIS A 113 -1.72 -5.56 6.11
C HIS A 113 -0.52 -6.50 6.29
N PRO A 114 -0.02 -6.66 7.52
CA PRO A 114 1.15 -7.50 7.72
C PRO A 114 0.79 -8.97 7.55
N ASN A 115 1.71 -9.72 6.94
CA ASN A 115 1.57 -11.16 6.78
C ASN A 115 0.25 -11.57 6.10
N TYR A 116 -0.16 -10.82 5.10
CA TYR A 116 -1.41 -11.03 4.37
C TYR A 116 -1.28 -12.19 3.38
N LYS A 117 -2.26 -13.11 3.41
CA LYS A 117 -2.28 -14.25 2.51
C LYS A 117 -2.84 -13.83 1.16
N MET A 118 -1.99 -13.80 0.14
CA MET A 118 -2.34 -13.34 -1.19
C MET A 118 -2.25 -14.46 -2.20
N LYS A 119 -3.25 -14.56 -3.06
CA LYS A 119 -3.26 -15.48 -4.19
C LYS A 119 -2.50 -14.84 -5.36
N ILE A 120 -1.33 -15.39 -5.68
CA ILE A 120 -0.48 -14.91 -6.77
C ILE A 120 -0.93 -15.49 -8.11
N SER A 121 -1.29 -16.78 -8.11
CA SER A 121 -1.79 -17.51 -9.28
C SER A 121 -2.77 -18.56 -8.82
N ARG A 122 -3.31 -19.35 -9.74
CA ARG A 122 -4.25 -20.44 -9.42
C ARG A 122 -3.68 -21.42 -8.39
N GLU A 123 -2.38 -21.64 -8.41
CA GLU A 123 -1.72 -22.67 -7.60
C GLU A 123 -0.82 -22.09 -6.53
N LEU A 124 -0.52 -20.79 -6.60
CA LEU A 124 0.44 -20.15 -5.71
C LEU A 124 -0.26 -19.17 -4.78
N VAL A 125 -0.15 -19.44 -3.49
CA VAL A 125 -0.55 -18.51 -2.44
C VAL A 125 0.71 -18.16 -1.64
N ALA A 126 0.95 -16.88 -1.42
CA ALA A 126 2.07 -16.41 -0.64
C ALA A 126 1.59 -15.45 0.44
N GLN A 127 2.37 -15.34 1.52
CA GLN A 127 2.13 -14.32 2.53
C GLN A 127 3.03 -13.13 2.25
N VAL A 128 2.44 -11.93 2.24
CA VAL A 128 3.14 -10.69 1.93
C VAL A 128 2.65 -9.58 2.86
N ASN A 129 3.45 -8.53 3.00
CA ASN A 129 3.00 -7.30 3.65
C ASN A 129 2.34 -6.45 2.56
N PHE A 130 1.03 -6.41 2.58
CA PHE A 130 0.23 -5.94 1.45
C PHE A 130 -0.36 -4.57 1.70
N ILE A 131 -0.27 -3.68 0.71
CA ILE A 131 -0.72 -2.30 0.84
C ILE A 131 -2.02 -2.08 0.08
N THR A 132 -2.99 -1.48 0.77
CA THR A 132 -4.19 -0.90 0.17
C THR A 132 -4.19 0.61 0.42
N ALA A 133 -4.96 1.36 -0.36
CA ALA A 133 -4.98 2.81 -0.23
C ALA A 133 -6.39 3.36 -0.33
N THR A 134 -6.65 4.43 0.43
CA THR A 134 -7.91 5.16 0.36
C THR A 134 -7.70 6.58 0.88
N ARG A 135 -8.65 7.47 0.63
CA ARG A 135 -8.65 8.80 1.21
C ARG A 135 -9.11 8.75 2.66
N VAL A 136 -8.59 9.68 3.46
CA VAL A 136 -9.07 9.88 4.84
C VAL A 136 -10.43 10.54 4.78
N LYS A 137 -11.44 9.88 5.35
CA LYS A 137 -12.81 10.42 5.41
C LYS A 137 -12.95 11.53 6.44
N ASP A 138 -12.37 11.29 7.61
CA ASP A 138 -12.45 12.19 8.75
C ASP A 138 -11.03 12.45 9.27
N PRO A 139 -10.54 13.71 9.17
CA PRO A 139 -9.19 14.01 9.65
C PRO A 139 -8.97 13.69 11.15
N ALA A 140 -10.04 13.63 11.94
CA ALA A 140 -9.96 13.26 13.35
C ALA A 140 -9.87 11.76 13.59
N GLU A 141 -9.89 10.95 12.54
CA GLU A 141 -9.84 9.48 12.63
C GLU A 141 -8.68 9.01 13.51
N PHE A 142 -7.49 9.60 13.31
CA PHE A 142 -6.27 9.15 13.99
C PHE A 142 -6.15 9.64 15.43
N THR A 143 -7.14 10.37 15.93
CA THR A 143 -7.22 10.72 17.35
C THR A 143 -7.97 9.66 18.16
N LEU A 144 -8.58 8.67 17.50
CA LEU A 144 -9.28 7.59 18.15
C LEU A 144 -8.30 6.68 18.93
N PRO A 145 -8.75 6.14 20.11
CA PRO A 145 -7.85 5.36 20.97
C PRO A 145 -7.23 4.12 20.32
N LYS A 146 -7.88 3.55 19.28
CA LYS A 146 -7.36 2.37 18.60
C LYS A 146 -6.09 2.64 17.79
N TYR A 147 -5.84 3.89 17.43
CA TYR A 147 -4.65 4.25 16.63
C TYR A 147 -3.50 4.62 17.56
N GLN A 148 -2.46 3.82 17.50
CA GLN A 148 -1.22 4.07 18.22
C GLN A 148 -0.20 4.64 17.26
N LYS A 149 0.27 5.86 17.53
CA LYS A 149 1.30 6.50 16.70
C LYS A 149 2.65 5.87 16.99
N ILE A 150 3.36 5.58 15.91
CA ILE A 150 4.69 4.99 15.98
C ILE A 150 5.79 6.04 15.86
#